data_4571b9b8b2335a94876893e91903f0b6
#
_entry.id   4571b9b8b2335a94876893e91903f0b6
#
_cell.length_a   1.000
_cell.length_b   1.000
_cell.length_c   1.000
_cell.angle_alpha   90.00
_cell.angle_beta   90.00
_cell.angle_gamma   90.00
#
_symmetry.space_group_name_H-M   'P 1'
#
loop_
_entity.id
_entity.type
_entity.pdbx_description
1 polymer ?
#
loop_
_entity_poly.entity_id
_entity_poly.type
_entity_poly.pdbx_seq_one_letter_code
_entity_poly.pdbx_strand_id
1 'polypeptide(L)'
;MEKNISKTITLPRLNKLSPSLESTALKIMEESGELAQAIGKFRGLNGEQLEVKESEAMQMVARELIDVAQTAVTMMFVLEEQYGIDLAKILEDHVRKLREKGYCD
;
A
#
# COMPACT_ATOMS: atom_id res chain seq x y z
N MET A 1 -0.89 29.17 0.05
CA MET A 1 -1.50 27.97 0.60
C MET A 1 -1.60 26.89 -0.46
N GLU A 2 -1.09 25.74 -0.17
CA GLU A 2 -1.11 24.63 -1.11
C GLU A 2 -2.42 23.87 -1.02
N LYS A 3 -3.00 23.60 -2.17
CA LYS A 3 -4.23 22.82 -2.31
C LYS A 3 -4.04 21.75 -3.35
N ASN A 4 -4.79 20.67 -3.23
CA ASN A 4 -4.84 19.62 -4.24
C ASN A 4 -3.49 18.97 -4.52
N ILE A 5 -2.70 18.77 -3.47
CA ILE A 5 -1.48 18.01 -3.60
C ILE A 5 -1.87 16.53 -3.69
N SER A 6 -1.43 15.89 -4.75
CA SER A 6 -1.69 14.47 -4.98
C SER A 6 -0.38 13.74 -5.23
N LYS A 7 -0.38 12.45 -4.94
CA LYS A 7 0.76 11.61 -5.24
C LYS A 7 0.33 10.54 -6.25
N THR A 8 1.05 10.47 -7.35
CA THR A 8 0.84 9.43 -8.37
C THR A 8 2.03 8.49 -8.33
N ILE A 9 1.75 7.21 -8.22
CA ILE A 9 2.78 6.18 -8.31
C ILE A 9 2.42 5.22 -9.44
N THR A 10 3.43 4.68 -10.09
CA THR A 10 3.23 3.73 -11.19
C THR A 10 3.84 2.39 -10.80
N LEU A 11 2.99 1.38 -10.71
CA LEU A 11 3.42 0.03 -10.38
C LEU A 11 2.93 -0.93 -11.47
N PRO A 12 3.76 -1.92 -11.85
CA PRO A 12 3.44 -2.77 -13.00
C PRO A 12 2.41 -3.84 -12.66
N ARG A 13 1.75 -4.33 -13.71
CA ARG A 13 1.02 -5.59 -13.64
C ARG A 13 2.06 -6.72 -13.66
N LEU A 14 1.94 -7.66 -12.72
CA LEU A 14 2.86 -8.78 -12.63
C LEU A 14 2.43 -9.87 -13.61
N ASN A 15 2.78 -9.70 -14.90
CA ASN A 15 2.29 -10.54 -16.00
C ASN A 15 2.92 -11.94 -16.05
N LYS A 16 3.88 -12.23 -15.20
CA LYS A 16 4.48 -13.57 -15.09
C LYS A 16 3.95 -14.37 -13.91
N LEU A 17 2.98 -13.81 -13.21
CA LEU A 17 2.31 -14.46 -12.10
C LEU A 17 0.82 -14.62 -12.43
N SER A 18 0.15 -15.51 -11.71
CA SER A 18 -1.28 -15.75 -11.90
C SER A 18 -1.99 -15.52 -10.55
N PRO A 19 -2.08 -14.26 -10.11
CA PRO A 19 -2.70 -13.98 -8.83
C PRO A 19 -4.21 -14.21 -8.86
N SER A 20 -4.74 -14.58 -7.70
CA SER A 20 -6.19 -14.68 -7.48
C SER A 20 -6.60 -13.65 -6.41
N LEU A 21 -7.90 -13.51 -6.24
CA LEU A 21 -8.42 -12.65 -5.17
C LEU A 21 -7.89 -13.10 -3.81
N GLU A 22 -7.95 -14.42 -3.56
CA GLU A 22 -7.52 -15.00 -2.29
C GLU A 22 -6.02 -14.87 -2.08
N SER A 23 -5.21 -15.13 -3.12
CA SER A 23 -3.76 -15.05 -2.98
C SER A 23 -3.29 -13.61 -2.75
N THR A 24 -3.93 -12.64 -3.38
CA THR A 24 -3.59 -11.24 -3.16
C THR A 24 -4.05 -10.75 -1.79
N ALA A 25 -5.20 -11.23 -1.30
CA ALA A 25 -5.66 -10.89 0.05
C ALA A 25 -4.67 -11.40 1.11
N LEU A 26 -4.22 -12.64 0.98
CA LEU A 26 -3.21 -13.21 1.89
C LEU A 26 -1.90 -12.44 1.81
N LYS A 27 -1.49 -12.07 0.61
CA LYS A 27 -0.24 -11.32 0.40
C LYS A 27 -0.31 -9.93 1.02
N ILE A 28 -1.45 -9.23 0.91
CA ILE A 28 -1.63 -7.93 1.55
C ILE A 28 -1.47 -8.04 3.06
N MET A 29 -2.04 -9.08 3.67
CA MET A 29 -1.91 -9.30 5.12
C MET A 29 -0.45 -9.56 5.50
N GLU A 30 0.24 -10.41 4.73
CA GLU A 30 1.65 -10.73 4.95
C GLU A 30 2.54 -9.48 4.85
N GLU A 31 2.40 -8.72 3.77
CA GLU A 31 3.19 -7.51 3.56
C GLU A 31 2.88 -6.43 4.59
N SER A 32 1.62 -6.29 4.97
CA SER A 32 1.22 -5.35 6.03
C SER A 32 1.84 -5.73 7.37
N GLY A 33 1.94 -7.02 7.65
CA GLY A 33 2.62 -7.52 8.84
C GLY A 33 4.11 -7.19 8.84
N GLU A 34 4.77 -7.36 7.70
CA GLU A 34 6.18 -7.02 7.56
C GLU A 34 6.42 -5.51 7.72
N LEU A 35 5.52 -4.68 7.18
CA LEU A 35 5.57 -3.24 7.37
C LEU A 35 5.45 -2.89 8.85
N ALA A 36 4.49 -3.49 9.54
CA ALA A 36 4.31 -3.27 10.98
C ALA A 36 5.55 -3.70 11.78
N GLN A 37 6.16 -4.83 11.41
CA GLN A 37 7.40 -5.29 12.04
C GLN A 37 8.54 -4.31 11.85
N ALA A 38 8.71 -3.76 10.64
CA ALA A 38 9.77 -2.80 10.37
C ALA A 38 9.63 -1.56 11.25
N ILE A 39 8.41 -1.06 11.41
CA ILE A 39 8.12 0.08 12.28
C ILE A 39 8.36 -0.30 13.75
N GLY A 40 7.89 -1.49 14.15
CA GLY A 40 8.07 -1.99 15.51
C GLY A 40 9.54 -2.14 15.90
N LYS A 41 10.35 -2.67 15.00
CA LYS A 41 11.79 -2.79 15.22
C LYS A 41 12.44 -1.41 15.40
N PHE A 42 12.11 -0.46 14.54
CA PHE A 42 12.63 0.89 14.65
C PHE A 42 12.25 1.54 15.99
N ARG A 43 11.04 1.29 16.49
CA ARG A 43 10.57 1.82 17.76
C ARG A 43 10.97 0.97 18.97
N GLY A 44 11.64 -0.15 18.75
CA GLY A 44 12.02 -1.08 19.83
C GLY A 44 10.86 -1.83 20.45
N LEU A 45 9.72 -1.91 19.75
CA LEU A 45 8.50 -2.50 20.30
C LEU A 45 8.52 -4.03 20.40
N ASN A 46 9.44 -4.69 19.70
CA ASN A 46 9.55 -6.15 19.71
C ASN A 46 10.73 -6.65 20.52
N GLY A 47 11.29 -5.80 21.38
CA GLY A 47 12.36 -6.18 22.29
C GLY A 47 13.75 -6.31 21.68
N GLU A 48 13.89 -6.11 20.40
CA GLU A 48 15.19 -6.13 19.73
C GLU A 48 15.85 -4.76 19.82
N GLN A 49 17.14 -4.75 20.10
CA GLN A 49 17.93 -3.52 20.01
C GLN A 49 18.47 -3.42 18.59
N LEU A 50 18.08 -2.35 17.92
CA LEU A 50 18.58 -2.08 16.57
C LEU A 50 19.61 -0.95 16.63
N GLU A 51 20.78 -1.25 16.13
CA GLU A 51 21.84 -0.25 15.92
C GLU A 51 21.73 0.32 14.50
N VAL A 52 20.51 0.52 14.03
CA VAL A 52 20.26 1.04 12.69
C VAL A 52 20.01 2.53 12.78
N LYS A 53 20.66 3.28 11.92
CA LYS A 53 20.43 4.72 11.82
C LYS A 53 18.98 4.97 11.39
N GLU A 54 18.39 6.06 11.88
CA GLU A 54 17.00 6.42 11.55
C GLU A 54 16.76 6.45 10.05
N SER A 55 17.68 7.01 9.27
CA SER A 55 17.53 7.08 7.82
C SER A 55 17.46 5.70 7.16
N GLU A 56 18.25 4.74 7.66
CA GLU A 56 18.23 3.37 7.15
C GLU A 56 16.93 2.66 7.53
N ALA A 57 16.47 2.87 8.77
CA ALA A 57 15.21 2.31 9.25
C ALA A 57 14.05 2.83 8.42
N MET A 58 14.04 4.13 8.11
CA MET A 58 12.96 4.73 7.30
C MET A 58 12.99 4.21 5.86
N GLN A 59 14.15 3.92 5.32
CA GLN A 59 14.24 3.30 3.99
C GLN A 59 13.68 1.87 4.00
N MET A 60 13.93 1.11 5.07
CA MET A 60 13.36 -0.22 5.23
C MET A 60 11.83 -0.15 5.30
N VAL A 61 11.31 0.78 6.09
CA VAL A 61 9.85 1.02 6.19
C VAL A 61 9.28 1.38 4.82
N ALA A 62 9.96 2.26 4.08
CA ALA A 62 9.51 2.66 2.75
C ALA A 62 9.46 1.48 1.78
N ARG A 63 10.46 0.58 1.81
CA ARG A 63 10.46 -0.61 0.96
C ARG A 63 9.27 -1.52 1.28
N GLU A 64 9.00 -1.75 2.56
CA GLU A 64 7.86 -2.56 2.97
C GLU A 64 6.53 -1.91 2.57
N LEU A 65 6.45 -0.58 2.64
CA LEU A 65 5.27 0.15 2.18
C LEU A 65 5.04 -0.05 0.68
N ILE A 66 6.10 0.00 -0.12
CA ILE A 66 5.98 -0.23 -1.57
C ILE A 66 5.54 -1.67 -1.87
N ASP A 67 6.00 -2.63 -1.09
CA ASP A 67 5.54 -4.02 -1.23
C ASP A 67 4.04 -4.13 -0.96
N VAL A 68 3.53 -3.43 0.06
CA VAL A 68 2.09 -3.35 0.33
C VAL A 68 1.36 -2.71 -0.85
N ALA A 69 1.87 -1.59 -1.35
CA ALA A 69 1.26 -0.88 -2.48
C ALA A 69 1.22 -1.75 -3.75
N GLN A 70 2.32 -2.47 -4.03
CA GLN A 70 2.37 -3.38 -5.18
C GLN A 70 1.30 -4.46 -5.07
N THR A 71 1.13 -5.04 -3.90
CA THR A 71 0.13 -6.09 -3.69
C THR A 71 -1.29 -5.53 -3.86
N ALA A 72 -1.53 -4.32 -3.36
CA ALA A 72 -2.83 -3.66 -3.55
C ALA A 72 -3.12 -3.42 -5.04
N VAL A 73 -2.12 -2.93 -5.78
CA VAL A 73 -2.27 -2.71 -7.23
C VAL A 73 -2.50 -4.04 -7.94
N THR A 74 -1.79 -5.10 -7.55
CA THR A 74 -2.00 -6.44 -8.12
C THR A 74 -3.44 -6.91 -7.90
N MET A 75 -4.00 -6.70 -6.70
CA MET A 75 -5.41 -7.03 -6.45
C MET A 75 -6.35 -6.17 -7.30
N MET A 76 -6.01 -4.91 -7.55
CA MET A 76 -6.80 -4.05 -8.43
C MET A 76 -6.89 -4.65 -9.84
N PHE A 77 -5.78 -5.15 -10.37
CA PHE A 77 -5.80 -5.84 -11.67
C PHE A 77 -6.69 -7.09 -11.63
N VAL A 78 -6.63 -7.86 -10.54
CA VAL A 78 -7.49 -9.04 -10.38
C VAL A 78 -8.96 -8.63 -10.40
N LEU A 79 -9.33 -7.60 -9.66
CA LEU A 79 -10.71 -7.12 -9.60
C LEU A 79 -11.20 -6.63 -10.96
N GLU A 80 -10.37 -5.91 -11.70
CA GLU A 80 -10.73 -5.43 -13.03
C GLU A 80 -10.85 -6.58 -14.03
N GLU A 81 -9.85 -7.45 -14.08
CA GLU A 81 -9.75 -8.47 -15.12
C GLU A 81 -10.65 -9.69 -14.89
N GLN A 82 -10.77 -10.11 -13.63
CA GLN A 82 -11.52 -11.33 -13.30
C GLN A 82 -12.96 -11.06 -12.84
N TYR A 83 -13.23 -9.87 -12.32
CA TYR A 83 -14.55 -9.54 -11.75
C TYR A 83 -15.22 -8.35 -12.42
N GLY A 84 -14.58 -7.72 -13.38
CA GLY A 84 -15.17 -6.61 -14.13
C GLY A 84 -15.47 -5.36 -13.30
N ILE A 85 -14.73 -5.14 -12.23
CA ILE A 85 -14.94 -3.98 -11.35
C ILE A 85 -14.41 -2.71 -12.01
N ASP A 86 -15.18 -1.64 -11.97
CA ASP A 86 -14.76 -0.32 -12.44
C ASP A 86 -14.06 0.42 -11.30
N LEU A 87 -12.75 0.22 -11.20
CA LEU A 87 -11.96 0.85 -10.15
C LEU A 87 -11.82 2.35 -10.33
N ALA A 88 -11.85 2.85 -11.58
CA ALA A 88 -11.79 4.29 -11.82
C ALA A 88 -12.98 4.98 -11.16
N LYS A 89 -14.16 4.40 -11.28
CA LYS A 89 -15.37 4.94 -10.65
C LYS A 89 -15.29 4.87 -9.13
N ILE A 90 -14.82 3.76 -8.59
CA ILE A 90 -14.67 3.59 -7.15
C ILE A 90 -13.66 4.59 -6.61
N LEU A 91 -12.58 4.83 -7.34
CA LEU A 91 -11.56 5.80 -6.95
C LEU A 91 -12.12 7.22 -6.91
N GLU A 92 -12.90 7.62 -7.93
CA GLU A 92 -13.57 8.93 -7.93
C GLU A 92 -14.47 9.09 -6.71
N ASP A 93 -15.29 8.07 -6.43
CA ASP A 93 -16.19 8.09 -5.28
C ASP A 93 -15.41 8.18 -3.96
N HIS A 94 -14.29 7.49 -3.89
CA HIS A 94 -13.42 7.51 -2.71
C HIS A 94 -12.85 8.92 -2.46
N VAL A 95 -12.31 9.56 -3.50
CA VAL A 95 -11.74 10.92 -3.37
C VAL A 95 -12.82 11.91 -2.96
N ARG A 96 -14.01 11.82 -3.57
CA ARG A 96 -15.14 12.68 -3.22
C ARG A 96 -15.50 12.49 -1.73
N LYS A 97 -15.54 11.26 -1.26
CA LYS A 97 -15.82 10.96 0.15
C LYS A 97 -14.82 11.62 1.09
N LEU A 98 -13.53 11.60 0.72
CA LEU A 98 -12.49 12.24 1.54
C LEU A 98 -12.69 13.75 1.62
N ARG A 99 -13.10 14.37 0.50
CA ARG A 99 -13.41 15.80 0.47
C ARG A 99 -14.63 16.13 1.33
N GLU A 100 -15.67 15.31 1.23
CA GLU A 100 -16.89 15.49 2.03
C GLU A 100 -16.63 15.38 3.53
N LYS A 101 -15.66 14.53 3.91
CA LYS A 101 -15.23 14.40 5.32
C LYS A 101 -14.30 15.52 5.76
N GLY A 102 -13.88 16.41 4.85
CA GLY A 102 -13.00 17.51 5.17
C GLY A 102 -11.53 17.12 5.33
N TYR A 103 -11.13 15.96 4.80
CA TYR A 103 -9.74 15.49 4.92
C TYR A 103 -8.83 16.10 3.86
N CYS A 104 -9.38 16.68 2.82
CA CYS A 104 -8.64 17.35 1.75
C CYS A 104 -9.57 18.30 0.99
N ASP A 105 -8.98 19.15 0.16
CA ASP A 105 -9.72 20.09 -0.70
C ASP A 105 -10.20 19.44 -2.01
#